data_a78d469d57e5941dfe038f3dab980556
#
_entry.id   a78d469d57e5941dfe038f3dab980556
#
_cell.length_a   1.000
_cell.length_b   1.000
_cell.length_c   1.000
_cell.angle_alpha   90.00
_cell.angle_beta   90.00
_cell.angle_gamma   90.00
#
_symmetry.space_group_name_H-M   'P 1'
#
loop_
_entity.id
_entity.type
_entity.pdbx_description
1 polymer ?
#
loop_
_entity_poly.entity_id
_entity_poly.type
_entity_poly.pdbx_seq_one_letter_code
_entity_poly.pdbx_strand_id
1 'polypeptide(L)'
;IRVPFEGSNLVKYRPLIPTFFLSLFYNKKFILMESLTKTKQPEVKNFIGGEFVRTVQPSMEVESPLTGEIISTLPMSSKKDLDDAVESAKDAFSSWSALTLKERVQIFFHYRNLLEENMDELAKLVQLENGKTYSEAKAEVEKSIELCEFACSIPQIVTNEFQEVSSGVECRVERKPIGVVASVAPFNFPNMVPHWTMPNALVLGNTMVMKPSELVPLSVVRIAELLKEAGLPAGVFNVVNGRKEIVEAICDHPDIKAVSFVGSTKVAKIVYKRATSTLKRCVALGGAKNHLLVFPDADVDMTASNVVASMSGCAGQRCMAASVMVGVAGIDHIIKKMVEEAKKIIPGTTLGSVISKVAKERIESYIDQA
;
A
#
# COMPACT_ATOMS: atom_id res chain seq x y z
N ILE A 1 17.95 26.21 -6.11
CA ILE A 1 18.85 26.72 -7.19
C ILE A 1 17.98 27.66 -8.00
N ARG A 2 18.25 28.97 -7.90
CA ARG A 2 17.64 29.99 -8.75
C ARG A 2 18.38 30.02 -10.07
N VAL A 3 17.68 29.78 -11.16
CA VAL A 3 18.17 30.12 -12.50
C VAL A 3 17.50 31.43 -12.88
N PRO A 4 18.22 32.50 -13.18
CA PRO A 4 17.62 33.76 -13.63
C PRO A 4 17.18 33.61 -15.08
N PHE A 5 15.88 33.66 -15.32
CA PHE A 5 15.30 33.98 -16.61
C PHE A 5 14.93 35.47 -16.58
N GLU A 6 15.57 36.28 -17.41
CA GLU A 6 15.15 37.64 -17.68
C GLU A 6 13.84 37.61 -18.46
N GLY A 7 12.79 38.08 -17.83
CA GLY A 7 11.45 38.19 -18.40
C GLY A 7 10.43 38.22 -17.25
N SER A 8 10.09 39.43 -16.80
CA SER A 8 9.27 39.72 -15.65
C SER A 8 7.84 39.15 -15.75
N ASN A 9 7.60 37.93 -15.21
CA ASN A 9 6.31 37.54 -14.67
C ASN A 9 6.54 36.60 -13.50
N LEU A 10 6.49 37.14 -12.31
CA LEU A 10 6.59 36.42 -11.04
C LEU A 10 5.54 35.31 -10.96
N VAL A 11 5.99 34.07 -10.84
CA VAL A 11 5.14 32.95 -10.42
C VAL A 11 4.60 33.27 -9.03
N LYS A 12 3.32 33.67 -8.95
CA LYS A 12 2.65 33.87 -7.66
C LYS A 12 2.32 32.50 -7.08
N TYR A 13 3.05 32.09 -6.06
CA TYR A 13 2.64 31.01 -5.17
C TYR A 13 1.35 31.47 -4.47
N ARG A 14 0.22 30.84 -4.79
CA ARG A 14 -0.98 30.86 -3.96
C ARG A 14 -1.15 29.47 -3.40
N PRO A 15 -1.22 29.29 -2.07
CA PRO A 15 -1.67 28.03 -1.50
C PRO A 15 -3.11 27.80 -1.97
N LEU A 16 -3.35 26.71 -2.70
CA LEU A 16 -4.68 26.28 -3.14
C LEU A 16 -5.37 25.48 -2.02
N ILE A 17 -5.49 26.07 -0.84
CA ILE A 17 -6.45 25.62 0.17
C ILE A 17 -7.42 26.77 0.36
N PRO A 18 -8.52 26.82 -0.38
CA PRO A 18 -9.55 27.80 -0.05
C PRO A 18 -10.21 27.40 1.25
N THR A 19 -10.51 28.39 2.09
CA THR A 19 -11.45 28.32 3.23
C THR A 19 -12.76 27.59 2.92
N PHE A 20 -13.02 27.30 1.66
CA PHE A 20 -14.15 26.57 1.12
C PHE A 20 -14.19 25.08 1.52
N PHE A 21 -13.04 24.43 1.75
CA PHE A 21 -13.04 23.06 2.22
C PHE A 21 -13.58 22.91 3.65
N LEU A 22 -13.41 23.91 4.50
CA LEU A 22 -13.92 23.91 5.87
C LEU A 22 -15.45 23.93 5.94
N SER A 23 -16.13 24.65 5.02
CA SER A 23 -17.60 24.71 5.02
C SER A 23 -18.28 23.43 4.54
N LEU A 24 -17.61 22.62 3.74
CA LEU A 24 -18.10 21.31 3.27
C LEU A 24 -18.11 20.25 4.38
N PHE A 25 -17.21 20.36 5.35
CA PHE A 25 -17.12 19.39 6.47
C PHE A 25 -18.13 19.66 7.60
N TYR A 26 -18.66 20.89 7.73
CA TYR A 26 -19.44 21.29 8.91
C TYR A 26 -20.96 21.19 8.78
N ASN A 27 -21.55 21.04 7.60
CA ASN A 27 -22.98 21.30 7.43
C ASN A 27 -23.83 20.30 6.63
N LYS A 28 -23.46 19.00 6.55
CA LYS A 28 -24.43 18.01 6.02
C LYS A 28 -24.49 16.76 6.89
N LYS A 29 -25.68 16.49 7.43
CA LYS A 29 -26.07 15.22 8.03
C LYS A 29 -25.62 14.07 7.12
N PHE A 30 -24.80 13.19 7.67
CA PHE A 30 -24.44 11.92 7.07
C PHE A 30 -25.73 11.19 6.66
N ILE A 31 -25.90 10.98 5.38
CA ILE A 31 -26.85 9.97 4.90
C ILE A 31 -26.11 8.64 5.16
N LEU A 32 -26.53 7.95 6.23
CA LEU A 32 -26.04 6.63 6.58
C LEU A 32 -26.24 5.69 5.38
N MET A 33 -25.17 5.09 4.92
CA MET A 33 -25.24 3.89 4.09
C MET A 33 -25.65 2.73 4.98
N GLU A 34 -26.95 2.47 5.09
CA GLU A 34 -27.57 1.45 5.98
C GLU A 34 -27.20 -0.01 5.68
N SER A 35 -26.47 -0.29 4.59
CA SER A 35 -26.20 -1.67 4.16
C SER A 35 -24.86 -2.27 4.56
N LEU A 36 -23.93 -1.47 5.14
CA LEU A 36 -22.60 -1.97 5.53
C LEU A 36 -22.41 -2.17 7.05
N THR A 37 -23.42 -1.87 7.85
CA THR A 37 -23.28 -1.53 9.27
C THR A 37 -23.43 -2.69 10.27
N LYS A 38 -23.36 -3.96 9.93
CA LYS A 38 -23.62 -5.01 10.93
C LYS A 38 -22.75 -6.27 10.91
N THR A 39 -21.57 -6.26 10.37
CA THR A 39 -20.71 -7.45 10.54
C THR A 39 -19.44 -7.13 11.30
N LYS A 40 -19.50 -7.28 12.63
CA LYS A 40 -18.31 -7.37 13.45
C LYS A 40 -17.46 -8.50 12.86
N GLN A 41 -16.28 -8.16 12.40
CA GLN A 41 -15.34 -9.11 11.84
C GLN A 41 -14.74 -9.97 12.96
N PRO A 42 -14.32 -11.20 12.66
CA PRO A 42 -13.59 -12.03 13.63
C PRO A 42 -12.35 -11.33 14.15
N GLU A 43 -11.86 -11.75 15.33
CA GLU A 43 -10.56 -11.32 15.84
C GLU A 43 -9.47 -11.63 14.82
N VAL A 44 -8.63 -10.63 14.53
CA VAL A 44 -7.48 -10.79 13.64
C VAL A 44 -6.48 -11.76 14.25
N LYS A 45 -5.92 -12.65 13.43
CA LYS A 45 -4.90 -13.60 13.84
C LYS A 45 -3.65 -13.42 12.98
N ASN A 46 -2.51 -13.85 13.50
CA ASN A 46 -1.33 -14.05 12.67
C ASN A 46 -1.57 -15.25 11.74
N PHE A 47 -0.94 -15.24 10.57
CA PHE A 47 -0.92 -16.39 9.67
C PHE A 47 0.51 -16.92 9.60
N ILE A 48 0.77 -18.07 10.22
CA ILE A 48 2.11 -18.65 10.36
C ILE A 48 2.05 -20.13 9.98
N GLY A 49 2.94 -20.55 9.11
CA GLY A 49 3.02 -21.95 8.71
C GLY A 49 1.76 -22.48 8.02
N GLY A 50 1.01 -21.62 7.32
CA GLY A 50 -0.24 -22.00 6.66
C GLY A 50 -1.48 -22.00 7.56
N GLU A 51 -1.35 -21.61 8.84
CA GLU A 51 -2.46 -21.62 9.81
C GLU A 51 -2.64 -20.27 10.50
N PHE A 52 -3.90 -19.99 10.90
CA PHE A 52 -4.25 -18.80 11.68
C PHE A 52 -3.99 -19.02 13.15
N VAL A 53 -2.97 -18.39 13.68
CA VAL A 53 -2.48 -18.55 15.05
C VAL A 53 -2.88 -17.34 15.89
N ARG A 54 -3.48 -17.61 17.06
CA ARG A 54 -3.77 -16.57 18.05
C ARG A 54 -2.54 -16.27 18.89
N THR A 55 -2.20 -14.99 19.02
CA THR A 55 -1.22 -14.55 20.02
C THR A 55 -1.90 -14.19 21.35
N VAL A 56 -1.19 -14.36 22.47
CA VAL A 56 -1.72 -14.15 23.84
C VAL A 56 -1.35 -12.74 24.36
N GLN A 57 -1.05 -11.81 23.49
CA GLN A 57 -0.66 -10.46 23.84
C GLN A 57 -1.87 -9.52 23.95
N PRO A 58 -1.73 -8.35 24.60
CA PRO A 58 -2.78 -7.33 24.61
C PRO A 58 -3.23 -6.98 23.19
N SER A 59 -4.54 -6.84 23.01
CA SER A 59 -5.13 -6.48 21.75
C SER A 59 -5.46 -4.98 21.66
N MET A 60 -5.51 -4.46 20.44
CA MET A 60 -6.07 -3.16 20.14
C MET A 60 -7.38 -3.32 19.34
N GLU A 61 -8.23 -2.31 19.41
CA GLU A 61 -9.43 -2.23 18.61
C GLU A 61 -9.11 -1.79 17.18
N VAL A 62 -9.78 -2.39 16.22
CA VAL A 62 -9.79 -1.99 14.82
C VAL A 62 -11.09 -1.25 14.56
N GLU A 63 -10.98 0.04 14.28
CA GLU A 63 -12.11 0.95 14.09
C GLU A 63 -12.35 1.17 12.59
N SER A 64 -13.62 1.19 12.18
CA SER A 64 -13.96 1.65 10.82
C SER A 64 -13.98 3.17 10.77
N PRO A 65 -13.17 3.81 9.92
CA PRO A 65 -13.19 5.27 9.79
C PRO A 65 -14.47 5.79 9.12
N LEU A 66 -15.31 4.93 8.56
CA LEU A 66 -16.61 5.30 8.00
C LEU A 66 -17.64 5.60 9.08
N THR A 67 -17.67 4.79 10.14
CA THR A 67 -18.72 4.83 11.17
C THR A 67 -18.18 5.18 12.55
N GLY A 68 -16.88 5.03 12.79
CA GLY A 68 -16.26 5.11 14.11
C GLY A 68 -16.56 3.89 15.00
N GLU A 69 -17.13 2.82 14.44
CA GLU A 69 -17.43 1.60 15.16
C GLU A 69 -16.24 0.66 15.20
N ILE A 70 -16.11 -0.10 16.28
CA ILE A 70 -15.13 -1.18 16.41
C ILE A 70 -15.60 -2.36 15.58
N ILE A 71 -14.85 -2.66 14.53
CA ILE A 71 -15.16 -3.74 13.58
C ILE A 71 -14.43 -5.05 13.89
N SER A 72 -13.30 -5.00 14.59
CA SER A 72 -12.52 -6.18 14.99
C SER A 72 -11.59 -5.85 16.15
N THR A 73 -10.84 -6.86 16.60
CA THR A 73 -9.72 -6.70 17.54
C THR A 73 -8.46 -7.32 16.94
N LEU A 74 -7.31 -6.69 17.21
CA LEU A 74 -6.01 -7.09 16.71
C LEU A 74 -5.07 -7.34 17.89
N PRO A 75 -4.73 -8.60 18.23
CA PRO A 75 -3.70 -8.89 19.22
C PRO A 75 -2.33 -8.44 18.70
N MET A 76 -1.55 -7.76 19.55
CA MET A 76 -0.20 -7.33 19.21
C MET A 76 0.75 -8.52 19.29
N SER A 77 1.52 -8.77 18.24
CA SER A 77 2.51 -9.84 18.23
C SER A 77 3.72 -9.50 19.08
N SER A 78 4.33 -10.53 19.65
CA SER A 78 5.62 -10.47 20.32
C SER A 78 6.78 -10.75 19.33
N LYS A 79 8.01 -10.53 19.81
CA LYS A 79 9.21 -10.96 19.06
C LYS A 79 9.18 -12.47 18.79
N LYS A 80 8.66 -13.27 19.71
CA LYS A 80 8.53 -14.72 19.53
C LYS A 80 7.61 -15.07 18.36
N ASP A 81 6.48 -14.38 18.20
CA ASP A 81 5.58 -14.62 17.06
C ASP A 81 6.29 -14.31 15.73
N LEU A 82 7.16 -13.29 15.68
CA LEU A 82 7.99 -13.02 14.52
C LEU A 82 9.03 -14.11 14.28
N ASP A 83 9.73 -14.54 15.34
CA ASP A 83 10.75 -15.60 15.27
C ASP A 83 10.10 -16.91 14.74
N ASP A 84 8.92 -17.27 15.23
CA ASP A 84 8.15 -18.45 14.77
C ASP A 84 7.76 -18.32 13.28
N ALA A 85 7.36 -17.13 12.82
CA ALA A 85 7.04 -16.87 11.41
C ALA A 85 8.28 -16.94 10.51
N VAL A 86 9.40 -16.42 10.96
CA VAL A 86 10.67 -16.50 10.21
C VAL A 86 11.19 -17.92 10.14
N GLU A 87 11.09 -18.68 11.23
CA GLU A 87 11.49 -20.09 11.22
C GLU A 87 10.65 -20.89 10.24
N SER A 88 9.32 -20.74 10.29
CA SER A 88 8.43 -21.35 9.30
C SER A 88 8.77 -20.96 7.86
N ALA A 89 9.14 -19.69 7.61
CA ALA A 89 9.54 -19.21 6.29
C ALA A 89 10.89 -19.85 5.85
N LYS A 90 11.84 -20.06 6.77
CA LYS A 90 13.12 -20.73 6.49
C LYS A 90 12.91 -22.18 6.12
N ASP A 91 12.08 -22.89 6.88
CA ASP A 91 11.79 -24.31 6.63
C ASP A 91 11.16 -24.50 5.26
N ALA A 92 10.23 -23.65 4.86
CA ALA A 92 9.60 -23.68 3.56
C ALA A 92 10.53 -23.28 2.40
N PHE A 93 11.57 -22.47 2.67
CA PHE A 93 12.43 -21.90 1.62
C PHE A 93 13.13 -22.95 0.77
N SER A 94 13.64 -24.00 1.37
CA SER A 94 14.41 -25.01 0.63
C SER A 94 13.59 -25.69 -0.45
N SER A 95 12.41 -26.18 -0.13
CA SER A 95 11.50 -26.83 -1.07
C SER A 95 10.91 -25.85 -2.08
N TRP A 96 10.50 -24.65 -1.63
CA TRP A 96 9.92 -23.62 -2.47
C TRP A 96 10.90 -23.08 -3.51
N SER A 97 12.12 -22.76 -3.11
CA SER A 97 13.16 -22.23 -4.00
C SER A 97 13.67 -23.25 -5.02
N ALA A 98 13.55 -24.55 -4.73
CA ALA A 98 13.91 -25.62 -5.65
C ALA A 98 12.93 -25.79 -6.82
N LEU A 99 11.68 -25.33 -6.68
CA LEU A 99 10.73 -25.34 -7.79
C LEU A 99 11.18 -24.39 -8.91
N THR A 100 10.84 -24.71 -10.14
CA THR A 100 11.06 -23.80 -11.27
C THR A 100 10.13 -22.58 -11.20
N LEU A 101 10.48 -21.50 -11.89
CA LEU A 101 9.58 -20.33 -12.06
C LEU A 101 8.21 -20.75 -12.62
N LYS A 102 8.20 -21.71 -13.56
CA LYS A 102 6.97 -22.22 -14.18
C LYS A 102 6.06 -22.93 -13.17
N GLU A 103 6.62 -23.70 -12.26
CA GLU A 103 5.84 -24.40 -11.22
C GLU A 103 5.27 -23.42 -10.21
N ARG A 104 6.09 -22.48 -9.70
CA ARG A 104 5.64 -21.48 -8.74
C ARG A 104 4.53 -20.59 -9.29
N VAL A 105 4.65 -20.15 -10.54
CA VAL A 105 3.67 -19.24 -11.14
C VAL A 105 2.29 -19.86 -11.33
N GLN A 106 2.17 -21.21 -11.41
CA GLN A 106 0.86 -21.87 -11.52
C GLN A 106 -0.05 -21.53 -10.32
N ILE A 107 0.51 -21.45 -9.13
CA ILE A 107 -0.23 -21.04 -7.92
C ILE A 107 -0.72 -19.60 -8.07
N PHE A 108 0.07 -18.71 -8.66
CA PHE A 108 -0.30 -17.31 -8.84
C PHE A 108 -1.34 -17.09 -9.93
N PHE A 109 -1.43 -17.97 -10.94
CA PHE A 109 -2.59 -17.97 -11.86
C PHE A 109 -3.89 -18.34 -11.14
N HIS A 110 -3.87 -19.35 -10.24
CA HIS A 110 -5.04 -19.67 -9.41
C HIS A 110 -5.37 -18.51 -8.46
N TYR A 111 -4.37 -17.95 -7.79
CA TYR A 111 -4.55 -16.82 -6.89
C TYR A 111 -5.13 -15.59 -7.60
N ARG A 112 -4.67 -15.29 -8.80
CA ARG A 112 -5.21 -14.20 -9.66
C ARG A 112 -6.72 -14.41 -9.92
N ASN A 113 -7.13 -15.64 -10.23
CA ASN A 113 -8.53 -15.96 -10.44
C ASN A 113 -9.35 -15.79 -9.15
N LEU A 114 -8.84 -16.25 -8.02
CA LEU A 114 -9.48 -16.05 -6.72
C LEU A 114 -9.62 -14.56 -6.35
N LEU A 115 -8.63 -13.73 -6.67
CA LEU A 115 -8.74 -12.28 -6.49
C LEU A 115 -9.90 -11.69 -7.32
N GLU A 116 -10.04 -12.13 -8.58
CA GLU A 116 -11.10 -11.67 -9.46
C GLU A 116 -12.49 -12.14 -8.99
N GLU A 117 -12.62 -13.41 -8.62
CA GLU A 117 -13.86 -14.00 -8.09
C GLU A 117 -14.31 -13.35 -6.78
N ASN A 118 -13.37 -12.92 -5.93
CA ASN A 118 -13.64 -12.29 -4.65
C ASN A 118 -13.50 -10.77 -4.68
N MET A 119 -13.45 -10.13 -5.86
CA MET A 119 -13.20 -8.69 -6.01
C MET A 119 -14.16 -7.82 -5.20
N ASP A 120 -15.45 -8.10 -5.25
CA ASP A 120 -16.46 -7.29 -4.56
C ASP A 120 -16.39 -7.47 -3.03
N GLU A 121 -16.06 -8.66 -2.54
CA GLU A 121 -15.80 -8.93 -1.12
C GLU A 121 -14.58 -8.14 -0.63
N LEU A 122 -13.47 -8.27 -1.35
CA LEU A 122 -12.22 -7.56 -1.04
C LEU A 122 -12.41 -6.04 -1.07
N ALA A 123 -13.14 -5.51 -2.05
CA ALA A 123 -13.44 -4.08 -2.14
C ALA A 123 -14.27 -3.60 -0.94
N LYS A 124 -15.28 -4.35 -0.51
CA LYS A 124 -16.07 -4.04 0.69
C LYS A 124 -15.22 -4.08 1.96
N LEU A 125 -14.29 -5.04 2.05
CA LEU A 125 -13.40 -5.15 3.19
C LEU A 125 -12.43 -3.97 3.26
N VAL A 126 -11.83 -3.58 2.13
CA VAL A 126 -10.99 -2.37 2.01
C VAL A 126 -11.80 -1.11 2.37
N GLN A 127 -13.02 -0.97 1.86
CA GLN A 127 -13.90 0.14 2.21
C GLN A 127 -14.16 0.20 3.72
N LEU A 128 -14.48 -0.93 4.34
CA LEU A 128 -14.83 -1.04 5.76
C LEU A 128 -13.67 -0.60 6.67
N GLU A 129 -12.46 -1.13 6.43
CA GLU A 129 -11.32 -0.88 7.32
C GLU A 129 -10.54 0.40 6.99
N ASN A 130 -10.57 0.87 5.72
CA ASN A 130 -9.80 2.05 5.28
C ASN A 130 -10.63 3.33 5.19
N GLY A 131 -11.93 3.20 4.92
CA GLY A 131 -12.84 4.33 4.81
C GLY A 131 -12.91 5.01 3.45
N LYS A 132 -12.23 4.49 2.41
CA LYS A 132 -12.39 5.01 1.05
C LYS A 132 -13.75 4.64 0.45
N THR A 133 -14.13 5.28 -0.66
CA THR A 133 -15.36 4.92 -1.36
C THR A 133 -15.29 3.51 -1.93
N TYR A 134 -16.44 2.87 -2.15
CA TYR A 134 -16.45 1.53 -2.75
C TYR A 134 -15.79 1.48 -4.14
N SER A 135 -16.00 2.51 -4.96
CA SER A 135 -15.37 2.60 -6.28
C SER A 135 -13.84 2.70 -6.20
N GLU A 136 -13.31 3.46 -5.24
CA GLU A 136 -11.87 3.54 -4.99
C GLU A 136 -11.31 2.23 -4.44
N ALA A 137 -12.05 1.57 -3.56
CA ALA A 137 -11.68 0.27 -3.02
C ALA A 137 -11.66 -0.81 -4.11
N LYS A 138 -12.65 -0.81 -5.00
CA LYS A 138 -12.70 -1.73 -6.15
C LYS A 138 -11.54 -1.49 -7.10
N ALA A 139 -11.25 -0.24 -7.46
CA ALA A 139 -10.09 0.12 -8.29
C ALA A 139 -8.76 -0.29 -7.64
N GLU A 140 -8.66 -0.28 -6.31
CA GLU A 140 -7.50 -0.79 -5.60
C GLU A 140 -7.33 -2.31 -5.79
N VAL A 141 -8.41 -3.08 -5.66
CA VAL A 141 -8.37 -4.54 -5.86
C VAL A 141 -8.07 -4.89 -7.32
N GLU A 142 -8.67 -4.18 -8.27
CA GLU A 142 -8.34 -4.31 -9.71
C GLU A 142 -6.83 -4.13 -9.94
N LYS A 143 -6.24 -3.13 -9.29
CA LYS A 143 -4.79 -2.90 -9.38
C LYS A 143 -3.97 -4.02 -8.73
N SER A 144 -4.48 -4.66 -7.69
CA SER A 144 -3.85 -5.85 -7.08
C SER A 144 -3.84 -7.04 -8.04
N ILE A 145 -4.92 -7.22 -8.81
CA ILE A 145 -5.01 -8.26 -9.84
C ILE A 145 -3.98 -8.01 -10.94
N GLU A 146 -3.87 -6.78 -11.46
CA GLU A 146 -2.83 -6.42 -12.44
C GLU A 146 -1.40 -6.69 -11.94
N LEU A 147 -1.12 -6.42 -10.66
CA LEU A 147 0.18 -6.71 -10.05
C LEU A 147 0.45 -8.22 -9.95
N CYS A 148 -0.59 -9.00 -9.70
CA CYS A 148 -0.49 -10.47 -9.74
C CYS A 148 -0.27 -10.98 -11.16
N GLU A 149 -0.94 -10.41 -12.17
CA GLU A 149 -0.73 -10.70 -13.59
C GLU A 149 0.72 -10.39 -14.03
N PHE A 150 1.27 -9.26 -13.55
CA PHE A 150 2.69 -8.97 -13.76
C PHE A 150 3.58 -10.07 -13.17
N ALA A 151 3.31 -10.53 -11.96
CA ALA A 151 4.06 -11.63 -11.35
C ALA A 151 3.93 -12.94 -12.16
N CYS A 152 2.76 -13.21 -12.74
CA CYS A 152 2.56 -14.35 -13.65
C CYS A 152 3.40 -14.26 -14.92
N SER A 153 3.82 -13.06 -15.34
CA SER A 153 4.68 -12.86 -16.52
C SER A 153 6.19 -13.01 -16.22
N ILE A 154 6.59 -13.07 -14.94
CA ILE A 154 8.00 -13.16 -14.52
C ILE A 154 8.81 -14.27 -15.25
N PRO A 155 8.27 -15.49 -15.51
CA PRO A 155 9.03 -16.51 -16.25
C PRO A 155 9.48 -16.08 -17.65
N GLN A 156 8.83 -15.06 -18.23
CA GLN A 156 9.17 -14.52 -19.55
C GLN A 156 10.12 -13.31 -19.47
N ILE A 157 10.18 -12.65 -18.30
CA ILE A 157 10.95 -11.43 -18.10
C ILE A 157 12.32 -11.72 -17.50
N VAL A 158 12.38 -12.68 -16.56
CA VAL A 158 13.61 -13.02 -15.84
C VAL A 158 14.45 -13.96 -16.69
N THR A 159 15.51 -13.42 -17.30
CA THR A 159 16.48 -14.15 -18.09
C THR A 159 17.81 -14.26 -17.34
N ASN A 160 18.53 -15.36 -17.62
CA ASN A 160 19.93 -15.48 -17.26
C ASN A 160 20.79 -14.93 -18.40
N GLU A 161 22.00 -14.50 -18.08
CA GLU A 161 22.94 -13.96 -19.06
C GLU A 161 24.11 -14.92 -19.25
N PHE A 162 24.58 -15.04 -20.47
CA PHE A 162 25.73 -15.86 -20.85
C PHE A 162 26.62 -15.02 -21.76
N GLN A 163 27.91 -14.99 -21.49
CA GLN A 163 28.87 -14.25 -22.29
C GLN A 163 30.21 -14.99 -22.33
N GLU A 164 30.78 -15.16 -23.50
CA GLU A 164 32.19 -15.48 -23.64
C GLU A 164 33.00 -14.19 -23.41
N VAL A 165 33.73 -14.13 -22.29
CA VAL A 165 34.45 -12.91 -21.87
C VAL A 165 35.91 -12.91 -22.34
N SER A 166 36.41 -14.10 -22.74
CA SER A 166 37.75 -14.31 -23.33
C SER A 166 37.75 -15.65 -24.04
N SER A 167 38.76 -15.90 -24.88
CA SER A 167 38.87 -17.18 -25.59
C SER A 167 38.84 -18.36 -24.61
N GLY A 168 37.79 -19.19 -24.70
CA GLY A 168 37.57 -20.36 -23.82
C GLY A 168 37.16 -20.05 -22.39
N VAL A 169 36.80 -18.77 -22.07
CA VAL A 169 36.30 -18.36 -20.76
C VAL A 169 34.86 -17.86 -20.87
N GLU A 170 33.95 -18.61 -20.27
CA GLU A 170 32.52 -18.28 -20.24
C GLU A 170 32.13 -17.63 -18.89
N CYS A 171 31.33 -16.57 -18.92
CA CYS A 171 30.70 -15.96 -17.77
C CYS A 171 29.19 -16.23 -17.84
N ARG A 172 28.64 -16.76 -16.75
CA ARG A 172 27.21 -16.99 -16.61
C ARG A 172 26.65 -16.23 -15.40
N VAL A 173 25.60 -15.44 -15.62
CA VAL A 173 24.88 -14.74 -14.56
C VAL A 173 23.55 -15.43 -14.32
N GLU A 174 23.37 -15.96 -13.12
CA GLU A 174 22.13 -16.61 -12.70
C GLU A 174 21.45 -15.80 -11.59
N ARG A 175 20.14 -15.62 -11.70
CA ARG A 175 19.32 -15.00 -10.67
C ARG A 175 18.77 -16.04 -9.73
N LYS A 176 19.03 -15.89 -8.43
CA LYS A 176 18.59 -16.85 -7.39
C LYS A 176 17.81 -16.13 -6.28
N PRO A 177 16.82 -16.80 -5.65
CA PRO A 177 16.18 -16.27 -4.46
C PRO A 177 17.18 -16.10 -3.32
N ILE A 178 16.93 -15.14 -2.45
CA ILE A 178 17.86 -14.76 -1.37
C ILE A 178 17.47 -15.31 0.00
N GLY A 179 16.29 -15.90 0.14
CA GLY A 179 15.79 -16.45 1.39
C GLY A 179 14.50 -15.80 1.88
N VAL A 180 14.41 -15.64 3.20
CA VAL A 180 13.26 -14.95 3.82
C VAL A 180 13.36 -13.45 3.58
N VAL A 181 12.29 -12.87 3.06
CA VAL A 181 12.14 -11.42 2.89
C VAL A 181 10.97 -10.91 3.73
N ALA A 182 10.99 -9.64 4.10
CA ALA A 182 9.89 -9.03 4.83
C ALA A 182 9.30 -7.84 4.07
N SER A 183 7.99 -7.65 4.21
CA SER A 183 7.29 -6.47 3.70
C SER A 183 6.46 -5.82 4.80
N VAL A 184 6.61 -4.51 4.95
CA VAL A 184 5.83 -3.69 5.89
C VAL A 184 4.94 -2.76 5.08
N ALA A 185 3.64 -3.01 5.13
CA ALA A 185 2.64 -2.31 4.34
C ALA A 185 2.00 -1.13 5.09
N PRO A 186 1.63 -0.04 4.40
CA PRO A 186 0.96 1.12 4.96
C PRO A 186 -0.56 0.90 5.07
N PHE A 187 -1.25 1.90 5.64
CA PHE A 187 -2.69 1.83 5.82
C PHE A 187 -3.50 2.24 4.57
N ASN A 188 -2.94 3.08 3.71
CA ASN A 188 -3.73 3.79 2.68
C ASN A 188 -4.13 2.93 1.47
N PHE A 189 -3.46 1.81 1.25
CA PHE A 189 -3.77 0.81 0.23
C PHE A 189 -3.54 -0.60 0.81
N PRO A 190 -4.46 -1.09 1.67
CA PRO A 190 -4.26 -2.33 2.42
C PRO A 190 -4.27 -3.59 1.56
N ASN A 191 -4.83 -3.52 0.36
CA ASN A 191 -4.82 -4.62 -0.59
C ASN A 191 -3.70 -4.46 -1.64
N MET A 192 -3.60 -3.28 -2.29
CA MET A 192 -2.67 -3.08 -3.41
C MET A 192 -1.19 -3.08 -2.99
N VAL A 193 -0.82 -2.40 -1.89
CA VAL A 193 0.61 -2.29 -1.54
C VAL A 193 1.24 -3.62 -1.13
N PRO A 194 0.57 -4.54 -0.41
CA PRO A 194 1.05 -5.90 -0.26
C PRO A 194 1.38 -6.58 -1.59
N HIS A 195 0.58 -6.37 -2.64
CA HIS A 195 0.80 -6.95 -3.97
C HIS A 195 1.95 -6.32 -4.75
N TRP A 196 2.48 -5.16 -4.36
CA TRP A 196 3.70 -4.62 -4.99
C TRP A 196 4.90 -5.54 -4.83
N THR A 197 4.98 -6.26 -3.72
CA THR A 197 6.16 -7.05 -3.37
C THR A 197 5.87 -8.54 -3.24
N MET A 198 4.73 -8.93 -2.67
CA MET A 198 4.45 -10.30 -2.30
C MET A 198 4.44 -11.24 -3.51
N PRO A 199 3.64 -11.05 -4.56
CA PRO A 199 3.59 -12.01 -5.65
C PRO A 199 4.93 -12.10 -6.37
N ASN A 200 5.62 -10.97 -6.58
CA ASN A 200 6.93 -10.95 -7.22
C ASN A 200 8.00 -11.71 -6.41
N ALA A 201 8.06 -11.46 -5.10
CA ALA A 201 9.04 -12.10 -4.22
C ALA A 201 8.82 -13.62 -4.16
N LEU A 202 7.55 -14.05 -4.06
CA LEU A 202 7.21 -15.46 -3.95
C LEU A 202 7.43 -16.20 -5.28
N VAL A 203 7.01 -15.65 -6.42
CA VAL A 203 7.28 -16.23 -7.74
C VAL A 203 8.78 -16.36 -8.00
N LEU A 204 9.58 -15.40 -7.57
CA LEU A 204 11.05 -15.46 -7.66
C LEU A 204 11.68 -16.48 -6.70
N GLY A 205 10.89 -17.17 -5.86
CA GLY A 205 11.33 -18.28 -5.02
C GLY A 205 11.77 -17.88 -3.62
N ASN A 206 11.53 -16.62 -3.19
CA ASN A 206 11.71 -16.23 -1.80
C ASN A 206 10.51 -16.67 -0.96
N THR A 207 10.68 -16.70 0.36
CA THR A 207 9.59 -16.81 1.33
C THR A 207 9.40 -15.47 2.03
N MET A 208 8.21 -15.18 2.55
CA MET A 208 7.89 -13.84 3.03
C MET A 208 7.23 -13.81 4.39
N VAL A 209 7.62 -12.81 5.18
CA VAL A 209 6.87 -12.33 6.35
C VAL A 209 6.29 -10.96 6.03
N MET A 210 4.96 -10.85 6.03
CA MET A 210 4.21 -9.62 5.80
C MET A 210 3.76 -9.01 7.13
N LYS A 211 4.02 -7.71 7.32
CA LYS A 211 3.46 -6.94 8.43
C LYS A 211 2.49 -5.89 7.87
N PRO A 212 1.17 -6.11 7.95
CA PRO A 212 0.18 -5.09 7.56
C PRO A 212 0.19 -3.89 8.51
N SER A 213 -0.44 -2.79 8.12
CA SER A 213 -0.75 -1.73 9.07
C SER A 213 -1.74 -2.23 10.11
N GLU A 214 -1.49 -1.89 11.37
CA GLU A 214 -2.38 -2.24 12.49
C GLU A 214 -3.77 -1.58 12.39
N LEU A 215 -3.90 -0.55 11.58
CA LEU A 215 -5.19 0.15 11.37
C LEU A 215 -6.08 -0.57 10.36
N VAL A 216 -5.49 -1.38 9.46
CA VAL A 216 -6.19 -2.02 8.34
C VAL A 216 -5.66 -3.44 8.10
N PRO A 217 -5.82 -4.34 9.08
CA PRO A 217 -5.23 -5.68 9.00
C PRO A 217 -6.08 -6.69 8.23
N LEU A 218 -7.38 -6.43 8.05
CA LEU A 218 -8.35 -7.41 7.56
C LEU A 218 -8.10 -7.83 6.11
N SER A 219 -7.76 -6.88 5.24
CA SER A 219 -7.44 -7.19 3.84
C SER A 219 -6.28 -8.17 3.70
N VAL A 220 -5.23 -8.03 4.51
CA VAL A 220 -4.06 -8.93 4.43
C VAL A 220 -4.38 -10.32 5.00
N VAL A 221 -5.26 -10.40 6.00
CA VAL A 221 -5.79 -11.69 6.49
C VAL A 221 -6.51 -12.42 5.34
N ARG A 222 -7.39 -11.72 4.62
CA ARG A 222 -8.10 -12.32 3.48
C ARG A 222 -7.17 -12.70 2.33
N ILE A 223 -6.15 -11.91 2.06
CA ILE A 223 -5.07 -12.26 1.12
C ILE A 223 -4.41 -13.59 1.51
N ALA A 224 -4.11 -13.80 2.79
CA ALA A 224 -3.50 -15.04 3.27
C ALA A 224 -4.43 -16.27 3.09
N GLU A 225 -5.74 -16.09 3.32
CA GLU A 225 -6.74 -17.12 3.06
C GLU A 225 -6.78 -17.52 1.58
N LEU A 226 -6.83 -16.53 0.68
CA LEU A 226 -6.86 -16.76 -0.76
C LEU A 226 -5.56 -17.39 -1.29
N LEU A 227 -4.40 -17.03 -0.73
CA LEU A 227 -3.13 -17.69 -1.06
C LEU A 227 -3.12 -19.15 -0.61
N LYS A 228 -3.66 -19.46 0.58
CA LYS A 228 -3.82 -20.85 1.05
C LYS A 228 -4.77 -21.62 0.13
N GLU A 229 -5.89 -21.02 -0.25
CA GLU A 229 -6.86 -21.60 -1.19
C GLU A 229 -6.26 -21.86 -2.57
N ALA A 230 -5.41 -20.96 -3.05
CA ALA A 230 -4.67 -21.12 -4.32
C ALA A 230 -3.64 -22.26 -4.29
N GLY A 231 -3.39 -22.84 -3.11
CA GLY A 231 -2.46 -23.96 -2.94
C GLY A 231 -1.01 -23.52 -2.63
N LEU A 232 -0.82 -22.30 -2.11
CA LEU A 232 0.51 -21.86 -1.67
C LEU A 232 0.98 -22.76 -0.50
N PRO A 233 2.19 -23.35 -0.56
CA PRO A 233 2.69 -24.22 0.50
C PRO A 233 2.82 -23.48 1.84
N ALA A 234 2.59 -24.22 2.93
CA ALA A 234 2.71 -23.71 4.29
C ALA A 234 4.10 -23.08 4.52
N GLY A 235 4.14 -21.94 5.21
CA GLY A 235 5.37 -21.23 5.51
C GLY A 235 5.91 -20.32 4.39
N VAL A 236 5.49 -20.48 3.13
CA VAL A 236 5.96 -19.62 2.03
C VAL A 236 5.54 -18.17 2.22
N PHE A 237 4.33 -17.95 2.73
CA PHE A 237 3.82 -16.65 3.11
C PHE A 237 3.35 -16.67 4.56
N ASN A 238 3.75 -15.67 5.35
CA ASN A 238 3.38 -15.52 6.74
C ASN A 238 2.96 -14.08 7.02
N VAL A 239 2.03 -13.88 7.96
CA VAL A 239 1.55 -12.57 8.39
C VAL A 239 1.76 -12.42 9.89
N VAL A 240 2.48 -11.38 10.28
CA VAL A 240 2.69 -11.03 11.69
C VAL A 240 2.19 -9.61 11.93
N ASN A 241 1.18 -9.49 12.78
CA ASN A 241 0.58 -8.22 13.14
C ASN A 241 1.38 -7.52 14.24
N GLY A 242 1.30 -6.20 14.32
CA GLY A 242 1.98 -5.44 15.35
C GLY A 242 2.35 -4.03 14.93
N ARG A 243 3.03 -3.33 15.81
CA ARG A 243 3.43 -1.92 15.64
C ARG A 243 4.95 -1.81 15.46
N LYS A 244 5.49 -0.74 16.00
CA LYS A 244 6.90 -0.36 15.92
C LYS A 244 7.84 -1.50 16.32
N GLU A 245 7.52 -2.22 17.39
CA GLU A 245 8.36 -3.27 17.97
C GLU A 245 8.61 -4.40 16.96
N ILE A 246 7.56 -4.79 16.22
CA ILE A 246 7.68 -5.82 15.17
C ILE A 246 8.45 -5.29 13.95
N VAL A 247 8.26 -4.02 13.57
CA VAL A 247 9.04 -3.42 12.46
C VAL A 247 10.54 -3.37 12.82
N GLU A 248 10.87 -3.01 14.05
CA GLU A 248 12.25 -3.00 14.54
C GLU A 248 12.83 -4.41 14.58
N ALA A 249 12.07 -5.37 15.09
CA ALA A 249 12.49 -6.77 15.13
C ALA A 249 12.72 -7.35 13.73
N ILE A 250 11.87 -7.02 12.73
CA ILE A 250 12.08 -7.37 11.32
C ILE A 250 13.41 -6.81 10.80
N CYS A 251 13.72 -5.55 11.11
CA CYS A 251 14.98 -4.94 10.66
C CYS A 251 16.22 -5.62 11.29
N ASP A 252 16.10 -6.11 12.52
CA ASP A 252 17.22 -6.71 13.27
C ASP A 252 17.37 -8.22 13.02
N HIS A 253 16.32 -8.92 12.59
CA HIS A 253 16.31 -10.38 12.53
C HIS A 253 17.36 -10.92 11.56
N PRO A 254 18.30 -11.80 11.99
CA PRO A 254 19.45 -12.22 11.17
C PRO A 254 19.07 -13.02 9.93
N ASP A 255 17.94 -13.73 9.97
CA ASP A 255 17.49 -14.59 8.86
C ASP A 255 16.66 -13.86 7.82
N ILE A 256 16.15 -12.68 8.10
CA ILE A 256 15.53 -11.82 7.10
C ILE A 256 16.61 -11.17 6.25
N LYS A 257 16.57 -11.40 4.92
CA LYS A 257 17.62 -10.97 3.99
C LYS A 257 17.31 -9.66 3.27
N ALA A 258 16.03 -9.33 3.14
CA ALA A 258 15.58 -8.07 2.55
C ALA A 258 14.33 -7.54 3.25
N VAL A 259 14.21 -6.20 3.30
CA VAL A 259 13.04 -5.51 3.84
C VAL A 259 12.48 -4.55 2.80
N SER A 260 11.19 -4.66 2.51
CA SER A 260 10.42 -3.64 1.81
C SER A 260 9.55 -2.90 2.80
N PHE A 261 9.58 -1.59 2.76
CA PHE A 261 8.79 -0.71 3.62
C PHE A 261 8.10 0.36 2.79
N VAL A 262 6.83 0.59 3.06
CA VAL A 262 6.09 1.75 2.54
C VAL A 262 5.39 2.45 3.70
N GLY A 263 5.62 3.76 3.87
CA GLY A 263 5.01 4.51 4.96
C GLY A 263 5.46 5.97 5.00
N SER A 264 5.47 6.58 6.19
CA SER A 264 5.91 7.97 6.34
C SER A 264 7.42 8.11 6.14
N THR A 265 7.88 9.25 5.60
CA THR A 265 9.31 9.54 5.38
C THR A 265 10.13 9.39 6.66
N LYS A 266 9.58 9.79 7.82
CA LYS A 266 10.26 9.65 9.11
C LYS A 266 10.56 8.19 9.44
N VAL A 267 9.57 7.31 9.26
CA VAL A 267 9.72 5.87 9.55
C VAL A 267 10.56 5.19 8.47
N ALA A 268 10.40 5.56 7.19
CA ALA A 268 11.22 5.04 6.09
C ALA A 268 12.72 5.25 6.34
N LYS A 269 13.11 6.45 6.82
CA LYS A 269 14.50 6.74 7.20
C LYS A 269 15.01 5.83 8.32
N ILE A 270 14.18 5.56 9.32
CA ILE A 270 14.54 4.68 10.46
C ILE A 270 14.72 3.24 9.97
N VAL A 271 13.73 2.73 9.21
CA VAL A 271 13.76 1.36 8.67
C VAL A 271 14.98 1.16 7.78
N TYR A 272 15.22 2.10 6.84
CA TYR A 272 16.38 2.02 5.95
C TYR A 272 17.70 1.94 6.73
N LYS A 273 17.93 2.88 7.65
CA LYS A 273 19.16 2.90 8.45
C LYS A 273 19.33 1.62 9.28
N ARG A 274 18.24 1.13 9.91
CA ARG A 274 18.31 -0.04 10.79
C ARG A 274 18.53 -1.33 10.00
N ALA A 275 17.79 -1.54 8.92
CA ALA A 275 17.93 -2.72 8.08
C ALA A 275 19.31 -2.78 7.39
N THR A 276 19.80 -1.65 6.84
CA THR A 276 21.10 -1.63 6.16
C THR A 276 22.29 -1.72 7.13
N SER A 277 22.13 -1.36 8.41
CA SER A 277 23.19 -1.55 9.42
C SER A 277 23.52 -3.03 9.67
N THR A 278 22.60 -3.94 9.31
CA THR A 278 22.79 -5.38 9.35
C THR A 278 22.97 -6.00 7.96
N LEU A 279 23.36 -5.18 6.96
CA LEU A 279 23.64 -5.57 5.57
C LEU A 279 22.44 -6.17 4.81
N LYS A 280 21.20 -5.92 5.27
CA LYS A 280 20.00 -6.32 4.53
C LYS A 280 19.80 -5.45 3.29
N ARG A 281 19.30 -6.05 2.23
CA ARG A 281 18.72 -5.27 1.13
C ARG A 281 17.49 -4.55 1.63
N CYS A 282 17.35 -3.27 1.31
CA CYS A 282 16.23 -2.47 1.81
C CYS A 282 15.69 -1.53 0.75
N VAL A 283 14.38 -1.61 0.53
CA VAL A 283 13.61 -0.62 -0.23
C VAL A 283 12.67 0.05 0.76
N ALA A 284 12.90 1.33 1.06
CA ALA A 284 12.08 2.09 2.01
C ALA A 284 11.48 3.31 1.30
N LEU A 285 10.19 3.21 0.97
CA LEU A 285 9.43 4.24 0.27
C LEU A 285 8.72 5.13 1.29
N GLY A 286 8.98 6.44 1.18
CA GLY A 286 8.42 7.46 2.08
C GLY A 286 7.32 8.27 1.42
N GLY A 287 6.96 9.41 2.07
CA GLY A 287 6.03 10.38 1.52
C GLY A 287 6.63 11.15 0.34
N ALA A 288 5.75 11.71 -0.48
CA ALA A 288 6.11 12.46 -1.66
C ALA A 288 5.40 13.83 -1.70
N LYS A 289 5.88 14.72 -2.55
CA LYS A 289 5.25 15.96 -2.99
C LYS A 289 5.32 16.01 -4.51
N ASN A 290 4.36 15.35 -5.15
CA ASN A 290 4.34 15.24 -6.60
C ASN A 290 3.87 16.56 -7.21
N HIS A 291 4.66 17.09 -8.14
CA HIS A 291 4.38 18.33 -8.84
C HIS A 291 3.67 18.05 -10.16
N LEU A 292 2.61 18.78 -10.42
CA LEU A 292 1.86 18.77 -11.66
C LEU A 292 2.03 20.15 -12.33
N LEU A 293 2.49 20.16 -13.56
CA LEU A 293 2.63 21.37 -14.38
C LEU A 293 1.36 21.52 -15.25
N VAL A 294 0.73 22.69 -15.20
CA VAL A 294 -0.45 23.01 -16.00
C VAL A 294 -0.15 24.22 -16.86
N PHE A 295 -0.25 24.03 -18.18
CA PHE A 295 -0.01 25.05 -19.18
C PHE A 295 -1.34 25.64 -19.68
N PRO A 296 -1.35 26.87 -20.26
CA PRO A 296 -2.57 27.55 -20.71
C PRO A 296 -3.34 26.84 -21.81
N ASP A 297 -2.66 26.04 -22.63
CA ASP A 297 -3.20 25.28 -23.76
C ASP A 297 -3.66 23.86 -23.36
N ALA A 298 -3.59 23.51 -22.07
CA ALA A 298 -4.12 22.23 -21.60
C ALA A 298 -5.66 22.17 -21.73
N ASP A 299 -6.19 20.97 -22.02
CA ASP A 299 -7.63 20.77 -22.05
C ASP A 299 -8.25 21.09 -20.67
N VAL A 300 -9.22 21.99 -20.66
CA VAL A 300 -9.76 22.58 -19.44
C VAL A 300 -10.53 21.56 -18.59
N ASP A 301 -11.44 20.81 -19.24
CA ASP A 301 -12.32 19.87 -18.54
C ASP A 301 -11.56 18.65 -18.02
N MET A 302 -10.72 18.06 -18.87
CA MET A 302 -9.87 16.92 -18.50
C MET A 302 -8.89 17.29 -17.40
N THR A 303 -8.21 18.43 -17.52
CA THR A 303 -7.24 18.90 -16.52
C THR A 303 -7.91 19.15 -15.18
N ALA A 304 -9.02 19.89 -15.18
CA ALA A 304 -9.75 20.19 -13.93
C ALA A 304 -10.23 18.92 -13.23
N SER A 305 -10.84 18.00 -13.98
CA SER A 305 -11.33 16.73 -13.43
C SER A 305 -10.18 15.87 -12.87
N ASN A 306 -9.09 15.69 -13.62
CA ASN A 306 -7.97 14.86 -13.21
C ASN A 306 -7.21 15.45 -12.01
N VAL A 307 -7.00 16.76 -11.97
CA VAL A 307 -6.33 17.40 -10.82
C VAL A 307 -7.17 17.24 -9.56
N VAL A 308 -8.47 17.51 -9.64
CA VAL A 308 -9.38 17.39 -8.48
C VAL A 308 -9.48 15.93 -8.02
N ALA A 309 -9.65 14.97 -8.93
CA ALA A 309 -9.67 13.54 -8.60
C ALA A 309 -8.34 13.05 -7.99
N SER A 310 -7.21 13.52 -8.51
CA SER A 310 -5.90 13.15 -7.99
C SER A 310 -5.67 13.67 -6.57
N MET A 311 -6.00 14.94 -6.31
CA MET A 311 -5.74 15.54 -5.00
C MET A 311 -6.72 15.07 -3.91
N SER A 312 -7.98 14.78 -4.27
CA SER A 312 -9.03 14.43 -3.30
C SER A 312 -9.18 12.93 -3.08
N GLY A 313 -8.76 12.12 -4.04
CA GLY A 313 -8.91 10.67 -3.97
C GLY A 313 -8.35 10.04 -2.69
N CYS A 314 -9.05 9.07 -2.11
CA CYS A 314 -8.80 8.49 -0.79
C CYS A 314 -8.65 9.56 0.32
N ALA A 315 -9.43 10.63 0.27
CA ALA A 315 -9.35 11.78 1.17
C ALA A 315 -7.92 12.38 1.24
N GLY A 316 -7.21 12.45 0.10
CA GLY A 316 -5.84 12.96 0.01
C GLY A 316 -4.76 12.01 0.55
N GLN A 317 -5.10 10.77 0.88
CA GLN A 317 -4.18 9.79 1.48
C GLN A 317 -3.47 8.92 0.44
N ARG A 318 -3.14 9.49 -0.73
CA ARG A 318 -2.39 8.83 -1.80
C ARG A 318 -0.97 9.36 -1.86
N CYS A 319 0.02 8.47 -1.84
CA CYS A 319 1.44 8.83 -1.98
C CYS A 319 1.75 9.42 -3.37
N MET A 320 1.03 9.00 -4.41
CA MET A 320 1.22 9.43 -5.80
C MET A 320 0.23 10.52 -6.24
N ALA A 321 -0.52 11.13 -5.31
CA ALA A 321 -1.42 12.23 -5.62
C ALA A 321 -0.67 13.47 -6.11
N ALA A 322 -1.27 14.25 -7.00
CA ALA A 322 -0.79 15.58 -7.37
C ALA A 322 -0.99 16.53 -6.17
N SER A 323 0.01 16.65 -5.32
CA SER A 323 -0.05 17.44 -4.09
C SER A 323 0.43 18.88 -4.27
N VAL A 324 1.07 19.19 -5.38
CA VAL A 324 1.50 20.54 -5.78
C VAL A 324 1.14 20.76 -7.24
N MET A 325 0.34 21.79 -7.51
CA MET A 325 0.09 22.23 -8.87
C MET A 325 0.90 23.51 -9.15
N VAL A 326 1.66 23.48 -10.22
CA VAL A 326 2.41 24.63 -10.75
C VAL A 326 1.71 25.10 -12.02
N GLY A 327 0.95 26.20 -11.91
CA GLY A 327 0.32 26.83 -13.06
C GLY A 327 1.31 27.73 -13.79
N VAL A 328 1.48 27.53 -15.07
CA VAL A 328 2.16 28.49 -15.94
C VAL A 328 1.19 29.65 -16.26
N ALA A 329 1.68 30.84 -16.51
CA ALA A 329 0.85 32.04 -16.68
C ALA A 329 -0.39 31.81 -17.57
N GLY A 330 -1.54 32.43 -17.18
CA GLY A 330 -2.78 32.39 -18.00
C GLY A 330 -3.71 31.20 -17.75
N ILE A 331 -3.60 30.45 -16.63
CA ILE A 331 -4.44 29.28 -16.33
C ILE A 331 -5.68 29.58 -15.47
N ASP A 332 -6.08 30.86 -15.27
CA ASP A 332 -7.22 31.22 -14.40
C ASP A 332 -8.52 30.55 -14.82
N HIS A 333 -8.72 30.29 -16.11
CA HIS A 333 -9.88 29.60 -16.66
C HIS A 333 -9.91 28.12 -16.21
N ILE A 334 -8.75 27.45 -16.16
CA ILE A 334 -8.62 26.07 -15.65
C ILE A 334 -8.87 26.04 -14.15
N ILE A 335 -8.31 26.99 -13.39
CA ILE A 335 -8.53 27.10 -11.93
C ILE A 335 -10.01 27.28 -11.60
N LYS A 336 -10.74 28.13 -12.34
CA LYS A 336 -12.19 28.29 -12.17
C LYS A 336 -12.91 26.96 -12.36
N LYS A 337 -12.58 26.23 -13.39
CA LYS A 337 -13.17 24.91 -13.66
C LYS A 337 -12.82 23.88 -12.57
N MET A 338 -11.59 23.87 -12.07
CA MET A 338 -11.20 23.03 -10.92
C MET A 338 -12.05 23.33 -9.68
N VAL A 339 -12.36 24.61 -9.40
CA VAL A 339 -13.24 24.98 -8.30
C VAL A 339 -14.66 24.44 -8.51
N GLU A 340 -15.17 24.47 -9.74
CA GLU A 340 -16.48 23.88 -10.08
C GLU A 340 -16.48 22.36 -9.88
N GLU A 341 -15.44 21.66 -10.33
CA GLU A 341 -15.31 20.20 -10.11
C GLU A 341 -15.17 19.86 -8.62
N ALA A 342 -14.38 20.62 -7.86
CA ALA A 342 -14.23 20.40 -6.42
C ALA A 342 -15.55 20.58 -5.64
N LYS A 343 -16.45 21.46 -6.09
CA LYS A 343 -17.79 21.64 -5.49
C LYS A 343 -18.72 20.44 -5.66
N LYS A 344 -18.43 19.54 -6.61
CA LYS A 344 -19.20 18.31 -6.82
C LYS A 344 -18.85 17.21 -5.81
N ILE A 345 -17.78 17.37 -5.05
CA ILE A 345 -17.35 16.40 -4.04
C ILE A 345 -18.36 16.38 -2.88
N ILE A 346 -18.87 15.19 -2.58
CA ILE A 346 -19.80 14.94 -1.49
C ILE A 346 -19.14 14.01 -0.49
N PRO A 347 -18.75 14.50 0.71
CA PRO A 347 -18.21 13.66 1.77
C PRO A 347 -19.15 12.50 2.14
N GLY A 348 -18.60 11.32 2.30
CA GLY A 348 -19.34 10.08 2.56
C GLY A 348 -19.95 9.42 1.31
N THR A 349 -19.91 10.08 0.14
CA THR A 349 -20.43 9.52 -1.11
C THR A 349 -19.33 9.42 -2.18
N THR A 350 -18.78 10.58 -2.58
CA THR A 350 -17.71 10.66 -3.60
C THR A 350 -16.35 10.91 -2.97
N LEU A 351 -16.28 11.14 -1.68
CA LEU A 351 -15.06 11.28 -0.90
C LEU A 351 -15.18 10.41 0.36
N GLY A 352 -14.21 9.50 0.55
CA GLY A 352 -14.13 8.65 1.73
C GLY A 352 -13.66 9.38 2.98
N SER A 353 -13.47 8.63 4.06
CA SER A 353 -13.05 9.14 5.37
C SER A 353 -11.53 9.21 5.50
N VAL A 354 -11.04 10.11 6.36
CA VAL A 354 -9.66 10.10 6.85
C VAL A 354 -9.49 8.94 7.84
N ILE A 355 -8.37 8.24 7.79
CA ILE A 355 -8.13 6.97 8.50
C ILE A 355 -8.29 7.04 10.03
N SER A 356 -8.07 8.18 10.66
CA SER A 356 -8.15 8.30 12.11
C SER A 356 -8.37 9.75 12.57
N LYS A 357 -8.86 9.90 13.79
CA LYS A 357 -9.01 11.20 14.45
C LYS A 357 -7.70 11.98 14.53
N VAL A 358 -6.59 11.30 14.84
CA VAL A 358 -5.24 11.91 14.88
C VAL A 358 -4.82 12.48 13.52
N ALA A 359 -5.13 11.74 12.44
CA ALA A 359 -4.84 12.22 11.09
C ALA A 359 -5.71 13.43 10.73
N LYS A 360 -6.98 13.42 11.11
CA LYS A 360 -7.91 14.55 10.94
C LYS A 360 -7.39 15.80 11.64
N GLU A 361 -7.10 15.73 12.93
CA GLU A 361 -6.59 16.84 13.74
C GLU A 361 -5.29 17.44 13.16
N ARG A 362 -4.39 16.57 12.65
CA ARG A 362 -3.18 17.05 11.97
C ARG A 362 -3.49 17.78 10.66
N ILE A 363 -4.45 17.31 9.87
CA ILE A 363 -4.86 18.00 8.63
C ILE A 363 -5.47 19.35 8.96
N GLU A 364 -6.37 19.41 9.94
CA GLU A 364 -6.99 20.66 10.41
C GLU A 364 -5.92 21.66 10.88
N SER A 365 -4.92 21.23 11.65
CA SER A 365 -3.83 22.09 12.08
C SER A 365 -3.00 22.69 10.93
N TYR A 366 -2.85 21.99 9.81
CA TYR A 366 -2.19 22.54 8.63
C TYR A 366 -3.06 23.56 7.90
N ILE A 367 -4.38 23.36 7.89
CA ILE A 367 -5.32 24.32 7.30
C ILE A 367 -5.32 25.60 8.11
N ASP A 368 -5.34 25.49 9.45
CA ASP A 368 -5.34 26.66 10.35
C ASP A 368 -4.02 27.47 10.29
N GLN A 369 -2.93 26.86 9.87
CA GLN A 369 -1.62 27.52 9.71
C GLN A 369 -1.44 28.19 8.34
N ALA A 370 -2.30 27.91 7.36
CA ALA A 370 -2.17 28.41 5.99
C ALA A 370 -2.95 29.70 5.75
#